data_e9db2c9d39e0bc3efb1f60f0374eb2b9
#
_entry.id   e9db2c9d39e0bc3efb1f60f0374eb2b9
#
_cell.length_a   1.000
_cell.length_b   1.000
_cell.length_c   1.000
_cell.angle_alpha   90.00
_cell.angle_beta   90.00
_cell.angle_gamma   90.00
#
_symmetry.space_group_name_H-M   'P 1'
#
loop_
_entity.id
_entity.type
_entity.pdbx_description
1 polymer ?
#
loop_
_entity_poly.entity_id
_entity_poly.type
_entity_poly.pdbx_seq_one_letter_code
_entity_poly.pdbx_strand_id
1 'polypeptide(L)'
;MNKKTKIGLIQLRITNNIEKNIKNSIIKIKQAAKKGAKIICVPELFLSNYFCQSEKHSNFKLAQKIPSPTTKIFCELSKELKIVLVISLFEKKIPGIYFNSSIIIDEKGKIISKYRKMHIPDDPGYYEKFYFKPCDLGFKNTKTKYGNIGSLICWDQWFPEAARLTVLKGAEILIYP
;
A
#
# COMPACT_ATOMS: atom_id res chain seq x y z
N MET A 1 14.19 -21.13 -17.32
CA MET A 1 12.86 -20.65 -17.75
C MET A 1 12.42 -19.48 -16.86
N ASN A 2 12.31 -18.27 -17.40
CA ASN A 2 11.77 -17.13 -16.65
C ASN A 2 10.30 -17.40 -16.30
N LYS A 3 10.03 -17.65 -15.03
CA LYS A 3 8.68 -17.93 -14.53
C LYS A 3 7.86 -16.64 -14.58
N LYS A 4 6.94 -16.52 -15.52
CA LYS A 4 6.04 -15.36 -15.62
C LYS A 4 5.17 -15.25 -14.35
N THR A 5 5.20 -14.11 -13.67
CA THR A 5 4.33 -13.81 -12.53
C THR A 5 3.18 -12.91 -12.99
N LYS A 6 1.94 -13.35 -12.74
CA LYS A 6 0.75 -12.53 -13.02
C LYS A 6 0.52 -11.55 -11.85
N ILE A 7 0.40 -10.28 -12.18
CA ILE A 7 0.11 -9.20 -11.23
C ILE A 7 -1.36 -8.78 -11.39
N GLY A 8 -2.03 -8.55 -10.28
CA GLY A 8 -3.39 -8.00 -10.22
C GLY A 8 -3.37 -6.58 -9.68
N LEU A 9 -3.89 -5.64 -10.45
CA LEU A 9 -4.13 -4.28 -9.99
C LEU A 9 -5.62 -4.13 -9.71
N ILE A 10 -5.96 -3.76 -8.49
CA ILE A 10 -7.35 -3.61 -8.07
C ILE A 10 -7.78 -2.18 -8.27
N GLN A 11 -8.89 -1.99 -8.98
CA GLN A 11 -9.56 -0.70 -9.10
C GLN A 11 -10.88 -0.77 -8.36
N LEU A 12 -11.11 0.20 -7.48
CA LEU A 12 -12.26 0.23 -6.57
C LEU A 12 -12.97 1.58 -6.64
N ARG A 13 -14.29 1.53 -6.56
CA ARG A 13 -15.06 2.70 -6.14
C ARG A 13 -15.01 2.76 -4.61
N ILE A 14 -14.31 3.74 -4.09
CA ILE A 14 -14.18 3.97 -2.65
C ILE A 14 -15.39 4.76 -2.14
N THR A 15 -15.79 4.49 -0.91
CA THR A 15 -16.92 5.13 -0.22
C THR A 15 -16.46 5.67 1.15
N ASN A 16 -17.35 6.42 1.83
CA ASN A 16 -17.10 6.89 3.21
C ASN A 16 -17.23 5.77 4.27
N ASN A 17 -17.59 4.55 3.88
CA ASN A 17 -17.78 3.42 4.78
C ASN A 17 -16.56 2.46 4.67
N ILE A 18 -15.73 2.45 5.71
CA ILE A 18 -14.49 1.65 5.77
C ILE A 18 -14.78 0.15 5.64
N GLU A 19 -15.81 -0.36 6.33
CA GLU A 19 -16.15 -1.79 6.29
C GLU A 19 -16.58 -2.22 4.89
N LYS A 20 -17.36 -1.37 4.21
CA LYS A 20 -17.76 -1.60 2.81
C LYS A 20 -16.55 -1.61 1.89
N ASN A 21 -15.59 -0.70 2.09
CA ASN A 21 -14.36 -0.64 1.30
C ASN A 21 -13.49 -1.88 1.52
N ILE A 22 -13.35 -2.35 2.77
CA ILE A 22 -12.66 -3.62 3.10
C ILE A 22 -13.36 -4.79 2.39
N LYS A 23 -14.67 -4.92 2.51
CA LYS A 23 -15.45 -6.00 1.88
C LYS A 23 -15.28 -6.00 0.36
N ASN A 24 -15.40 -4.84 -0.29
CA ASN A 24 -15.23 -4.70 -1.73
C ASN A 24 -13.80 -5.06 -2.17
N SER A 25 -12.79 -4.64 -1.40
CA SER A 25 -11.39 -4.99 -1.66
C SER A 25 -11.18 -6.50 -1.61
N ILE A 26 -11.70 -7.18 -0.57
CA ILE A 26 -11.61 -8.64 -0.43
C ILE A 26 -12.22 -9.34 -1.65
N ILE A 27 -13.42 -8.92 -2.08
CA ILE A 27 -14.10 -9.51 -3.26
C ILE A 27 -13.21 -9.38 -4.50
N LYS A 28 -12.66 -8.19 -4.75
CA LYS A 28 -11.82 -7.94 -5.94
C LYS A 28 -10.48 -8.68 -5.86
N ILE A 29 -9.87 -8.76 -4.67
CA ILE A 29 -8.64 -9.53 -4.46
C ILE A 29 -8.90 -11.02 -4.74
N LYS A 30 -10.01 -11.60 -4.23
CA LYS A 30 -10.40 -13.00 -4.51
C LYS A 30 -10.63 -13.23 -6.01
N GLN A 31 -11.27 -12.28 -6.70
CA GLN A 31 -11.46 -12.35 -8.16
C GLN A 31 -10.12 -12.35 -8.93
N ALA A 32 -9.18 -11.47 -8.55
CA ALA A 32 -7.85 -11.40 -9.17
C ALA A 32 -7.04 -12.68 -8.90
N ALA A 33 -7.07 -13.19 -7.68
CA ALA A 33 -6.41 -14.45 -7.30
C ALA A 33 -6.98 -15.63 -8.08
N LYS A 34 -8.32 -15.72 -8.25
CA LYS A 34 -8.99 -16.75 -9.07
C LYS A 34 -8.54 -16.69 -10.54
N LYS A 35 -8.24 -15.49 -11.07
CA LYS A 35 -7.66 -15.30 -12.41
C LYS A 35 -6.14 -15.59 -12.47
N GLY A 36 -5.56 -16.07 -11.38
CA GLY A 36 -4.16 -16.51 -11.31
C GLY A 36 -3.16 -15.43 -10.88
N ALA A 37 -3.59 -14.26 -10.46
CA ALA A 37 -2.69 -13.24 -9.93
C ALA A 37 -1.98 -13.75 -8.65
N LYS A 38 -0.68 -13.51 -8.57
CA LYS A 38 0.18 -13.91 -7.44
C LYS A 38 0.68 -12.74 -6.62
N ILE A 39 0.77 -11.58 -7.22
CA ILE A 39 1.03 -10.31 -6.55
C ILE A 39 -0.18 -9.42 -6.84
N ILE A 40 -0.79 -8.87 -5.81
CA ILE A 40 -1.99 -8.03 -5.96
C ILE A 40 -1.79 -6.72 -5.21
N CYS A 41 -2.08 -5.60 -5.88
CA CYS A 41 -2.03 -4.26 -5.31
C CYS A 41 -3.42 -3.65 -5.24
N VAL A 42 -3.75 -3.00 -4.12
CA VAL A 42 -4.95 -2.18 -3.96
C VAL A 42 -4.60 -0.69 -4.10
N PRO A 43 -5.58 0.21 -4.32
CA PRO A 43 -5.31 1.64 -4.47
C PRO A 43 -4.69 2.28 -3.22
N GLU A 44 -4.06 3.45 -3.41
CA GLU A 44 -3.57 4.29 -2.33
C GLU A 44 -4.70 4.63 -1.35
N LEU A 45 -4.44 4.53 -0.03
CA LEU A 45 -5.36 4.92 1.06
C LEU A 45 -6.80 4.36 0.91
N PHE A 46 -6.92 3.15 0.35
CA PHE A 46 -8.18 2.54 -0.11
C PHE A 46 -9.28 2.35 0.94
N LEU A 47 -9.00 2.60 2.21
CA LEU A 47 -9.98 2.42 3.28
C LEU A 47 -11.00 3.55 3.36
N SER A 48 -10.73 4.71 2.79
CA SER A 48 -11.61 5.88 2.80
C SER A 48 -11.49 6.65 1.50
N ASN A 49 -12.44 7.55 1.23
CA ASN A 49 -12.24 8.56 0.19
C ASN A 49 -10.93 9.31 0.44
N TYR A 50 -10.30 9.78 -0.63
CA TYR A 50 -9.07 10.55 -0.55
C TYR A 50 -9.32 11.86 0.22
N PHE A 51 -8.97 11.84 1.50
CA PHE A 51 -9.29 12.89 2.45
C PHE A 51 -8.34 14.09 2.37
N CYS A 52 -7.21 13.95 1.66
CA CYS A 52 -6.21 15.02 1.52
C CYS A 52 -6.65 16.15 0.57
N GLN A 53 -7.87 16.09 0.03
CA GLN A 53 -8.48 17.21 -0.71
C GLN A 53 -8.76 18.44 0.15
N SER A 54 -8.67 18.31 1.47
CA SER A 54 -8.87 19.39 2.42
C SER A 54 -8.14 19.12 3.72
N GLU A 55 -7.71 20.17 4.42
CA GLU A 55 -7.06 20.12 5.73
C GLU A 55 -8.09 20.05 6.84
N LYS A 56 -8.40 18.83 7.32
CA LYS A 56 -9.40 18.61 8.38
C LYS A 56 -8.82 17.74 9.49
N HIS A 57 -8.68 18.29 10.69
CA HIS A 57 -8.21 17.57 11.87
C HIS A 57 -9.03 16.30 12.17
N SER A 58 -10.34 16.31 11.88
CA SER A 58 -11.21 15.15 12.07
C SER A 58 -10.77 13.92 11.28
N ASN A 59 -10.01 14.08 10.18
CA ASN A 59 -9.54 12.97 9.35
C ASN A 59 -8.41 12.16 10.02
N PHE A 60 -7.72 12.70 11.03
CA PHE A 60 -6.71 11.94 11.78
C PHE A 60 -7.28 10.73 12.52
N LYS A 61 -8.59 10.68 12.76
CA LYS A 61 -9.28 9.49 13.29
C LYS A 61 -9.27 8.29 12.34
N LEU A 62 -9.03 8.50 11.05
CA LEU A 62 -8.90 7.44 10.05
C LEU A 62 -7.56 6.69 10.15
N ALA A 63 -6.57 7.30 10.81
CA ALA A 63 -5.25 6.72 10.94
C ALA A 63 -5.25 5.53 11.91
N GLN A 64 -4.49 4.49 11.57
CA GLN A 64 -4.36 3.29 12.37
C GLN A 64 -2.90 2.87 12.57
N LYS A 65 -2.61 2.16 13.64
CA LYS A 65 -1.30 1.54 13.83
C LYS A 65 -1.08 0.43 12.80
N ILE A 66 0.17 0.11 12.50
CA ILE A 66 0.56 -1.06 11.73
C ILE A 66 1.49 -1.91 12.60
N PRO A 67 1.09 -3.15 12.98
CA PRO A 67 -0.14 -3.86 12.59
C PRO A 67 -1.42 -3.34 13.28
N SER A 68 -2.58 -3.70 12.72
CA SER A 68 -3.92 -3.32 13.16
C SER A 68 -4.93 -4.45 12.91
N PRO A 69 -6.16 -4.37 13.44
CA PRO A 69 -7.22 -5.31 13.06
C PRO A 69 -7.45 -5.37 11.54
N THR A 70 -7.38 -4.22 10.85
CA THR A 70 -7.50 -4.18 9.39
C THR A 70 -6.37 -4.95 8.70
N THR A 71 -5.12 -4.75 9.10
CA THR A 71 -3.99 -5.48 8.49
C THR A 71 -4.09 -6.97 8.76
N LYS A 72 -4.63 -7.41 9.91
CA LYS A 72 -4.85 -8.83 10.24
C LYS A 72 -5.80 -9.49 9.22
N ILE A 73 -6.89 -8.82 8.84
CA ILE A 73 -7.82 -9.32 7.81
C ILE A 73 -7.08 -9.61 6.50
N PHE A 74 -6.23 -8.68 6.05
CA PHE A 74 -5.48 -8.87 4.80
C PHE A 74 -4.33 -9.88 4.93
N CYS A 75 -3.74 -10.03 6.10
CA CYS A 75 -2.78 -11.10 6.40
C CYS A 75 -3.45 -12.49 6.26
N GLU A 76 -4.61 -12.67 6.85
CA GLU A 76 -5.38 -13.92 6.75
C GLU A 76 -5.80 -14.19 5.31
N LEU A 77 -6.28 -13.18 4.59
CA LEU A 77 -6.64 -13.29 3.17
C LEU A 77 -5.45 -13.67 2.29
N SER A 78 -4.29 -13.05 2.52
CA SER A 78 -3.06 -13.34 1.78
C SER A 78 -2.62 -14.80 1.95
N LYS A 79 -2.69 -15.30 3.20
CA LYS A 79 -2.43 -16.70 3.55
C LYS A 79 -3.43 -17.66 2.91
N GLU A 80 -4.75 -17.37 3.00
CA GLU A 80 -5.82 -18.17 2.40
C GLU A 80 -5.59 -18.36 0.90
N LEU A 81 -5.31 -17.26 0.19
CA LEU A 81 -5.18 -17.25 -1.27
C LEU A 81 -3.77 -17.59 -1.78
N LYS A 82 -2.79 -17.71 -0.89
CA LYS A 82 -1.36 -17.95 -1.21
C LYS A 82 -0.83 -16.92 -2.22
N ILE A 83 -1.06 -15.65 -1.94
CA ILE A 83 -0.67 -14.48 -2.76
C ILE A 83 0.18 -13.52 -1.95
N VAL A 84 0.84 -12.60 -2.64
CA VAL A 84 1.46 -11.41 -2.05
C VAL A 84 0.51 -10.23 -2.22
N LEU A 85 0.25 -9.50 -1.14
CA LEU A 85 -0.57 -8.28 -1.16
C LEU A 85 0.30 -7.04 -0.91
N VAL A 86 0.06 -5.99 -1.70
CA VAL A 86 0.58 -4.64 -1.48
C VAL A 86 -0.60 -3.75 -1.15
N ILE A 87 -0.63 -3.20 0.06
CA ILE A 87 -1.72 -2.34 0.53
C ILE A 87 -1.17 -1.04 1.11
N SER A 88 -1.86 0.08 0.84
CA SER A 88 -1.51 1.41 1.33
C SER A 88 -2.49 1.86 2.41
N LEU A 89 -1.96 2.45 3.50
CA LEU A 89 -2.71 2.77 4.70
C LEU A 89 -2.29 4.13 5.28
N PHE A 90 -3.23 4.81 5.93
CA PHE A 90 -2.94 5.95 6.79
C PHE A 90 -2.37 5.44 8.13
N GLU A 91 -1.05 5.50 8.28
CA GLU A 91 -0.35 5.01 9.47
C GLU A 91 -0.31 6.07 10.58
N LYS A 92 -0.70 5.68 11.79
CA LYS A 92 -0.41 6.39 13.03
C LYS A 92 0.78 5.72 13.72
N LYS A 93 1.96 6.34 13.70
CA LYS A 93 3.15 5.84 14.42
C LYS A 93 2.99 6.08 15.93
N ILE A 94 2.77 7.33 16.29
CA ILE A 94 2.47 7.82 17.64
C ILE A 94 1.50 9.02 17.51
N PRO A 95 0.92 9.53 18.59
CA PRO A 95 0.15 10.78 18.53
C PRO A 95 1.00 11.90 17.91
N GLY A 96 0.44 12.60 16.91
CA GLY A 96 1.10 13.70 16.20
C GLY A 96 2.06 13.27 15.07
N ILE A 97 2.35 11.97 14.89
CA ILE A 97 3.24 11.49 13.81
C ILE A 97 2.51 10.45 12.97
N TYR A 98 2.28 10.81 11.70
CA TYR A 98 1.50 10.04 10.76
C TYR A 98 2.23 9.90 9.42
N PHE A 99 1.92 8.82 8.68
CA PHE A 99 2.51 8.53 7.38
C PHE A 99 1.48 7.95 6.41
N ASN A 100 1.69 8.19 5.14
CA ASN A 100 1.12 7.39 4.07
C ASN A 100 2.04 6.19 3.87
N SER A 101 1.57 5.00 4.23
CA SER A 101 2.41 3.82 4.34
C SER A 101 1.92 2.68 3.46
N SER A 102 2.83 2.06 2.73
CA SER A 102 2.58 0.81 2.02
C SER A 102 3.20 -0.36 2.78
N ILE A 103 2.49 -1.48 2.88
CA ILE A 103 3.01 -2.73 3.42
C ILE A 103 2.93 -3.84 2.38
N ILE A 104 3.89 -4.75 2.45
CA ILE A 104 3.89 -5.99 1.67
C ILE A 104 3.60 -7.14 2.63
N ILE A 105 2.56 -7.90 2.32
CA ILE A 105 2.16 -9.12 3.03
C ILE A 105 2.51 -10.30 2.15
N ASP A 106 3.27 -11.28 2.68
CA ASP A 106 3.67 -12.47 1.94
C ASP A 106 2.55 -13.52 1.84
N GLU A 107 2.79 -14.57 1.07
CA GLU A 107 1.85 -15.69 0.86
C GLU A 107 1.61 -16.56 2.12
N LYS A 108 2.32 -16.26 3.21
CA LYS A 108 2.13 -16.88 4.53
C LYS A 108 1.32 -16.00 5.47
N GLY A 109 0.92 -14.80 5.00
CA GLY A 109 0.17 -13.83 5.77
C GLY A 109 1.02 -13.00 6.74
N LYS A 110 2.31 -12.89 6.50
CA LYS A 110 3.22 -12.06 7.31
C LYS A 110 3.45 -10.72 6.64
N ILE A 111 3.42 -9.63 7.42
CA ILE A 111 3.90 -8.32 6.96
C ILE A 111 5.42 -8.41 6.91
N ILE A 112 5.99 -8.45 5.71
CA ILE A 112 7.44 -8.63 5.47
C ILE A 112 8.13 -7.32 5.12
N SER A 113 7.39 -6.27 4.80
CA SER A 113 7.94 -4.95 4.50
C SER A 113 6.95 -3.85 4.82
N LYS A 114 7.49 -2.69 5.17
CA LYS A 114 6.78 -1.42 5.27
C LYS A 114 7.62 -0.33 4.62
N TYR A 115 6.98 0.47 3.78
CA TYR A 115 7.51 1.69 3.20
C TYR A 115 6.60 2.86 3.58
N ARG A 116 7.17 4.03 3.75
CA ARG A 116 6.47 5.30 3.98
C ARG A 116 6.74 6.22 2.80
N LYS A 117 5.71 6.84 2.25
CA LYS A 117 5.83 7.74 1.09
C LYS A 117 6.91 8.79 1.35
N MET A 118 7.88 8.89 0.45
CA MET A 118 9.00 9.82 0.58
C MET A 118 8.60 11.22 0.11
N HIS A 119 7.96 11.29 -1.05
CA HIS A 119 7.61 12.54 -1.70
C HIS A 119 6.15 12.84 -1.40
N ILE A 120 5.94 13.85 -0.56
CA ILE A 120 4.60 14.23 -0.08
C ILE A 120 4.14 15.47 -0.84
N PRO A 121 3.08 15.38 -1.68
CA PRO A 121 2.55 16.53 -2.40
C PRO A 121 1.89 17.55 -1.46
N ASP A 122 1.85 18.79 -1.94
CA ASP A 122 1.22 19.91 -1.23
C ASP A 122 0.68 20.92 -2.25
N ASP A 123 -0.27 20.46 -3.07
CA ASP A 123 -0.91 21.23 -4.12
C ASP A 123 -2.42 21.33 -3.86
N PRO A 124 -3.15 22.25 -4.50
CA PRO A 124 -4.60 22.33 -4.39
C PRO A 124 -5.28 20.99 -4.66
N GLY A 125 -6.01 20.48 -3.65
CA GLY A 125 -6.64 19.16 -3.67
C GLY A 125 -5.73 17.98 -3.29
N TYR A 126 -4.46 18.23 -2.96
CA TYR A 126 -3.46 17.24 -2.55
C TYR A 126 -2.67 17.70 -1.33
N TYR A 127 -3.37 18.17 -0.29
CA TYR A 127 -2.78 18.69 0.95
C TYR A 127 -2.23 17.56 1.85
N GLU A 128 -1.36 16.73 1.29
CA GLU A 128 -0.82 15.58 2.00
C GLU A 128 0.16 15.98 3.11
N LYS A 129 0.88 17.11 2.97
CA LYS A 129 1.81 17.59 4.02
C LYS A 129 1.10 17.95 5.32
N PHE A 130 -0.20 18.30 5.27
CA PHE A 130 -0.99 18.50 6.48
C PHE A 130 -1.12 17.22 7.31
N TYR A 131 -1.13 16.06 6.65
CA TYR A 131 -1.38 14.76 7.28
C TYR A 131 -0.11 13.95 7.52
N PHE A 132 0.84 13.96 6.58
CA PHE A 132 1.92 12.98 6.54
C PHE A 132 3.30 13.60 6.66
N LYS A 133 4.16 12.91 7.40
CA LYS A 133 5.59 13.15 7.34
C LYS A 133 6.23 12.35 6.20
N PRO A 134 7.32 12.87 5.60
CA PRO A 134 8.15 12.12 4.66
C PRO A 134 8.73 10.84 5.27
N CYS A 135 9.10 9.91 4.43
CA CYS A 135 9.68 8.62 4.80
C CYS A 135 10.92 8.75 5.70
N ASP A 136 10.95 7.92 6.76
CA ASP A 136 12.08 7.74 7.66
C ASP A 136 12.70 6.33 7.56
N LEU A 137 12.26 5.51 6.58
CA LEU A 137 12.66 4.11 6.41
C LEU A 137 13.57 3.87 5.19
N GLY A 138 13.71 4.86 4.31
CA GLY A 138 14.42 4.78 3.05
C GLY A 138 13.76 3.86 2.01
N PHE A 139 14.36 3.78 0.82
CA PHE A 139 13.90 2.90 -0.25
C PHE A 139 14.32 1.45 0.03
N LYS A 140 13.45 0.49 -0.33
CA LYS A 140 13.65 -0.93 -0.03
C LYS A 140 13.26 -1.81 -1.20
N ASN A 141 13.97 -2.92 -1.32
CA ASN A 141 13.56 -4.09 -2.07
C ASN A 141 13.08 -5.17 -1.09
N THR A 142 12.04 -5.89 -1.44
CA THR A 142 11.44 -6.96 -0.64
C THR A 142 11.38 -8.24 -1.44
N LYS A 143 12.16 -9.24 -1.03
CA LYS A 143 12.13 -10.56 -1.63
C LYS A 143 10.85 -11.29 -1.26
N THR A 144 10.12 -11.76 -2.28
CA THR A 144 8.91 -12.57 -2.13
C THR A 144 9.04 -13.88 -2.90
N LYS A 145 8.11 -14.81 -2.70
CA LYS A 145 8.06 -16.05 -3.47
C LYS A 145 7.87 -15.83 -4.98
N TYR A 146 7.31 -14.67 -5.36
CA TYR A 146 6.89 -14.39 -6.74
C TYR A 146 7.69 -13.30 -7.44
N GLY A 147 8.72 -12.79 -6.81
CA GLY A 147 9.64 -11.76 -7.33
C GLY A 147 10.10 -10.78 -6.25
N ASN A 148 11.07 -9.97 -6.59
CA ASN A 148 11.60 -8.91 -5.74
C ASN A 148 10.80 -7.62 -5.99
N ILE A 149 10.12 -7.13 -4.97
CA ILE A 149 9.19 -6.00 -5.08
C ILE A 149 9.76 -4.76 -4.40
N GLY A 150 9.81 -3.66 -5.13
CA GLY A 150 9.91 -2.31 -4.60
C GLY A 150 8.52 -1.70 -4.50
N SER A 151 8.06 -1.38 -3.29
CA SER A 151 6.81 -0.65 -3.10
C SER A 151 7.12 0.80 -2.81
N LEU A 152 6.64 1.67 -3.67
CA LEU A 152 6.65 3.12 -3.57
C LEU A 152 5.18 3.57 -3.47
N ILE A 153 4.88 4.88 -3.46
CA ILE A 153 3.49 5.33 -3.35
C ILE A 153 3.27 6.55 -4.26
N CYS A 154 2.28 6.45 -5.17
CA CYS A 154 1.69 7.53 -5.95
C CYS A 154 2.74 8.52 -6.52
N TRP A 155 2.87 9.71 -5.91
CA TRP A 155 3.73 10.79 -6.37
C TRP A 155 5.24 10.46 -6.37
N ASP A 156 5.68 9.43 -5.64
CA ASP A 156 7.06 8.92 -5.73
C ASP A 156 7.45 8.56 -7.17
N GLN A 157 6.48 8.24 -8.05
CA GLN A 157 6.74 7.92 -9.45
C GLN A 157 7.32 9.09 -10.27
N TRP A 158 7.14 10.33 -9.80
CA TRP A 158 7.64 11.53 -10.48
C TRP A 158 9.13 11.78 -10.22
N PHE A 159 9.70 11.08 -9.24
CA PHE A 159 11.09 11.24 -8.80
C PHE A 159 11.90 10.02 -9.24
N PRO A 160 12.76 10.17 -10.30
CA PRO A 160 13.50 9.04 -10.87
C PRO A 160 14.43 8.38 -9.85
N GLU A 161 14.91 9.12 -8.84
CA GLU A 161 15.76 8.60 -7.78
C GLU A 161 15.05 7.53 -6.96
N ALA A 162 13.76 7.67 -6.70
CA ALA A 162 12.98 6.69 -5.95
C ALA A 162 12.97 5.33 -6.66
N ALA A 163 12.68 5.33 -7.97
CA ALA A 163 12.71 4.12 -8.80
C ALA A 163 14.13 3.56 -8.90
N ARG A 164 15.11 4.39 -9.23
CA ARG A 164 16.51 4.01 -9.44
C ARG A 164 17.11 3.37 -8.19
N LEU A 165 16.99 4.02 -7.03
CA LEU A 165 17.54 3.52 -5.77
C LEU A 165 16.88 2.20 -5.34
N THR A 166 15.58 2.06 -5.60
CA THR A 166 14.84 0.83 -5.31
C THR A 166 15.29 -0.32 -6.20
N VAL A 167 15.51 -0.07 -7.50
CA VAL A 167 16.01 -1.07 -8.46
C VAL A 167 17.46 -1.43 -8.16
N LEU A 168 18.33 -0.48 -7.82
CA LEU A 168 19.71 -0.76 -7.42
C LEU A 168 19.79 -1.63 -6.17
N LYS A 169 18.74 -1.66 -5.34
CA LYS A 169 18.63 -2.58 -4.21
C LYS A 169 18.08 -3.96 -4.60
N GLY A 170 17.83 -4.21 -5.88
CA GLY A 170 17.44 -5.51 -6.43
C GLY A 170 15.94 -5.67 -6.69
N ALA A 171 15.15 -4.60 -6.73
CA ALA A 171 13.75 -4.70 -7.12
C ALA A 171 13.62 -5.03 -8.61
N GLU A 172 12.81 -6.03 -8.93
CA GLU A 172 12.48 -6.47 -10.29
C GLU A 172 11.11 -5.92 -10.73
N ILE A 173 10.28 -5.59 -9.74
CA ILE A 173 8.92 -5.07 -9.94
C ILE A 173 8.77 -3.85 -9.05
N LEU A 174 8.42 -2.71 -9.65
CA LEU A 174 8.04 -1.51 -8.92
C LEU A 174 6.52 -1.39 -8.89
N ILE A 175 5.96 -1.18 -7.71
CA ILE A 175 4.52 -1.03 -7.49
C ILE A 175 4.27 0.31 -6.80
N TYR A 176 3.34 1.08 -7.38
CA TYR A 176 2.90 2.38 -6.88
C TYR A 176 1.39 2.31 -6.63
N PRO A 177 0.95 2.02 -5.40
CA PRO A 177 -0.42 2.24 -5.02
C PRO A 177 -0.83 3.68 -5.23
#